data_a26078aa00fe5d3481b427e751d680ab
#
_entry.id   a26078aa00fe5d3481b427e751d680ab
#
_cell.length_a   1.000
_cell.length_b   1.000
_cell.length_c   1.000
_cell.angle_alpha   90.00
_cell.angle_beta   90.00
_cell.angle_gamma   90.00
#
_symmetry.space_group_name_H-M   'P 1'
#
loop_
_entity.id
_entity.type
_entity.pdbx_description
1 polymer ?
#
loop_
_entity_poly.entity_id
_entity_poly.type
_entity_poly.pdbx_seq_one_letter_code
_entity_poly.pdbx_strand_id
1 'polypeptide(L)'
;MKIRFLYIALFAVLAISCKDGKNNKSDAKSGATKKWDKTLIYPEETHFKSMQQITFGGDNAEAYWSFDDKQIIFQSNNKNWGMECDQMFLMNVGDTFKDSIPPMISTGLGRTTCAYFLPDNKSYVYGSTHLGGKECPPAPLRREGKYVWPIYDSYDIFVADLEGNITKQLTTEPGYDAEATVSPKGDKIVFTSMRTGDLELFTMNIDGTDVKQITDQLGYDGGAFFSPDGTKLIFRSSRPKTAEEIKEYQDLLKEGLVQPTEMELYICNADGSDLRQLTDLGNANWSPFFHPSGKKILFSSNFEAERGFPFNLYMIDID
;
A
#
# COMPACT_ATOMS: atom_id res chain seq x y z
N MET A 1 7.23 29.09 -67.30
CA MET A 1 5.84 29.29 -67.68
C MET A 1 5.07 29.58 -66.38
N LYS A 2 4.55 30.82 -66.32
CA LYS A 2 3.85 31.38 -65.15
C LYS A 2 2.42 30.87 -65.09
N ILE A 3 1.87 30.56 -63.93
CA ILE A 3 0.45 30.79 -63.63
C ILE A 3 0.30 31.11 -62.15
N ARG A 4 -0.25 32.29 -61.89
CA ARG A 4 -0.74 32.82 -60.61
C ARG A 4 -2.23 32.49 -60.47
N PHE A 5 -2.70 32.22 -59.25
CA PHE A 5 -4.09 32.50 -58.80
C PHE A 5 -4.03 32.66 -57.28
N LEU A 6 -4.32 33.71 -56.78
CA LEU A 6 -5.33 34.73 -56.51
C LEU A 6 -6.13 34.40 -55.23
N TYR A 7 -5.93 35.24 -54.25
CA TYR A 7 -6.61 35.35 -52.96
C TYR A 7 -8.08 35.74 -53.09
N ILE A 8 -8.94 35.20 -52.24
CA ILE A 8 -10.17 35.87 -51.83
C ILE A 8 -10.26 35.76 -50.30
N ALA A 9 -10.15 36.91 -49.64
CA ALA A 9 -10.46 37.10 -48.23
C ALA A 9 -11.94 37.44 -48.09
N LEU A 10 -12.64 36.76 -47.21
CA LEU A 10 -14.00 37.13 -46.83
C LEU A 10 -14.00 37.56 -45.36
N PHE A 11 -14.13 38.86 -45.13
CA PHE A 11 -14.41 39.47 -43.85
C PHE A 11 -15.89 39.31 -43.53
N ALA A 12 -16.21 38.68 -42.37
CA ALA A 12 -17.53 38.80 -41.78
C ALA A 12 -17.42 39.53 -40.45
N VAL A 13 -17.93 40.74 -40.45
CA VAL A 13 -18.14 41.58 -39.25
C VAL A 13 -19.37 41.05 -38.54
N LEU A 14 -19.25 40.71 -37.28
CA LEU A 14 -20.40 40.45 -36.40
C LEU A 14 -20.37 41.38 -35.20
N ALA A 15 -21.48 42.10 -35.09
CA ALA A 15 -21.74 43.17 -34.16
C ALA A 15 -21.77 42.70 -32.70
N ILE A 16 -21.18 43.51 -31.84
CA ILE A 16 -21.27 43.46 -30.39
C ILE A 16 -22.65 43.93 -29.95
N SER A 17 -23.39 43.10 -29.25
CA SER A 17 -24.55 43.51 -28.48
C SER A 17 -24.24 43.29 -27.00
N CYS A 18 -24.02 44.39 -26.28
CA CYS A 18 -24.04 44.37 -24.81
C CYS A 18 -25.45 44.12 -24.31
N LYS A 19 -25.60 43.16 -23.43
CA LYS A 19 -26.75 43.08 -22.53
C LYS A 19 -26.29 42.76 -21.12
N ASP A 20 -26.89 43.55 -20.26
CA ASP A 20 -26.64 43.78 -18.85
C ASP A 20 -26.54 42.54 -17.95
N GLY A 21 -25.79 42.75 -16.87
CA GLY A 21 -25.51 41.82 -15.80
C GLY A 21 -26.74 41.30 -15.09
N LYS A 22 -26.71 40.00 -14.77
CA LYS A 22 -27.34 39.45 -13.58
C LYS A 22 -26.33 38.64 -12.84
N ASN A 23 -26.01 39.09 -11.63
CA ASN A 23 -25.32 38.31 -10.59
C ASN A 23 -25.99 36.96 -10.41
N ASN A 24 -25.38 35.90 -10.89
CA ASN A 24 -25.66 34.58 -10.41
C ASN A 24 -24.65 34.27 -9.30
N LYS A 25 -25.08 34.44 -8.05
CA LYS A 25 -24.51 33.75 -6.91
C LYS A 25 -24.55 32.26 -7.26
N SER A 26 -23.38 31.63 -7.39
CA SER A 26 -23.26 30.19 -7.38
C SER A 26 -23.67 29.73 -5.99
N ASP A 27 -24.90 29.27 -5.87
CA ASP A 27 -25.33 28.47 -4.71
C ASP A 27 -24.43 27.25 -4.66
N ALA A 28 -23.55 27.23 -3.67
CA ALA A 28 -22.88 26.02 -3.23
C ALA A 28 -23.97 25.03 -2.87
N LYS A 29 -24.25 24.08 -3.76
CA LYS A 29 -25.14 22.97 -3.47
C LYS A 29 -24.56 22.21 -2.30
N SER A 30 -25.24 22.32 -1.15
CA SER A 30 -25.05 21.53 0.04
C SER A 30 -24.86 20.06 -0.34
N GLY A 31 -23.87 19.42 0.26
CA GLY A 31 -23.53 18.05 -0.01
C GLY A 31 -24.74 17.13 -0.01
N ALA A 32 -24.99 16.51 -1.15
CA ALA A 32 -25.86 15.36 -1.21
C ALA A 32 -25.23 14.30 -0.28
N THR A 33 -25.92 13.97 0.80
CA THR A 33 -25.56 12.84 1.65
C THR A 33 -25.48 11.61 0.77
N LYS A 34 -24.25 11.12 0.52
CA LYS A 34 -24.02 9.89 -0.26
C LYS A 34 -24.83 8.77 0.40
N LYS A 35 -25.73 8.17 -0.36
CA LYS A 35 -26.51 7.04 0.12
C LYS A 35 -25.61 5.82 0.10
N TRP A 36 -25.20 5.34 1.27
CA TRP A 36 -24.39 4.14 1.42
C TRP A 36 -25.14 2.90 0.90
N ASP A 37 -24.45 2.02 0.21
CA ASP A 37 -25.04 0.78 -0.28
C ASP A 37 -25.10 -0.23 0.89
N LYS A 38 -26.30 -0.43 1.41
CA LYS A 38 -26.54 -1.38 2.49
C LYS A 38 -26.43 -2.84 2.06
N THR A 39 -26.36 -3.13 0.75
CA THR A 39 -26.22 -4.50 0.25
C THR A 39 -24.83 -5.06 0.45
N LEU A 40 -23.84 -4.21 0.78
CA LEU A 40 -22.46 -4.61 1.08
C LEU A 40 -22.25 -5.05 2.53
N ILE A 41 -23.27 -4.96 3.38
CA ILE A 41 -23.18 -5.34 4.80
C ILE A 41 -24.04 -6.57 5.01
N TYR A 42 -23.45 -7.67 5.47
CA TYR A 42 -24.18 -8.86 5.86
C TYR A 42 -24.88 -8.67 7.22
N PRO A 43 -26.01 -9.35 7.47
CA PRO A 43 -26.77 -9.17 8.72
C PRO A 43 -25.95 -9.43 9.99
N GLU A 44 -24.98 -10.32 9.91
CA GLU A 44 -24.12 -10.74 11.02
C GLU A 44 -22.98 -9.74 11.31
N GLU A 45 -22.68 -8.84 10.38
CA GLU A 45 -21.60 -7.85 10.50
C GLU A 45 -22.06 -6.64 11.34
N THR A 46 -22.25 -6.84 12.63
CA THR A 46 -22.78 -5.83 13.56
C THR A 46 -21.83 -4.66 13.82
N HIS A 47 -20.56 -4.77 13.45
CA HIS A 47 -19.53 -3.73 13.63
C HIS A 47 -19.56 -2.65 12.54
N PHE A 48 -20.20 -2.91 11.38
CA PHE A 48 -20.25 -1.95 10.29
C PHE A 48 -21.54 -1.15 10.31
N LYS A 49 -21.44 0.16 10.51
CA LYS A 49 -22.56 1.10 10.39
C LYS A 49 -22.90 1.40 8.93
N SER A 50 -21.90 1.48 8.08
CA SER A 50 -21.99 1.77 6.65
C SER A 50 -20.79 1.21 5.91
N MET A 51 -20.98 0.83 4.66
CA MET A 51 -19.93 0.36 3.76
C MET A 51 -20.16 0.96 2.38
N GLN A 52 -19.08 1.33 1.70
CA GLN A 52 -19.10 1.83 0.33
C GLN A 52 -17.92 1.28 -0.45
N GLN A 53 -18.18 0.73 -1.62
CA GLN A 53 -17.14 0.41 -2.59
C GLN A 53 -16.68 1.69 -3.29
N ILE A 54 -15.38 1.96 -3.32
CA ILE A 54 -14.78 3.18 -3.86
C ILE A 54 -13.91 2.95 -5.10
N THR A 55 -13.46 1.71 -5.34
CA THR A 55 -12.72 1.29 -6.54
C THR A 55 -13.44 0.14 -7.22
N PHE A 56 -13.30 0.01 -8.56
CA PHE A 56 -14.01 -0.98 -9.37
C PHE A 56 -13.09 -1.63 -10.39
N GLY A 57 -12.99 -2.97 -10.32
CA GLY A 57 -12.11 -3.76 -11.17
C GLY A 57 -10.63 -3.68 -10.76
N GLY A 58 -9.82 -4.59 -11.31
CA GLY A 58 -8.42 -4.76 -10.96
C GLY A 58 -8.20 -5.30 -9.56
N ASP A 59 -6.94 -5.42 -9.19
CA ASP A 59 -6.50 -5.72 -7.83
C ASP A 59 -6.14 -4.40 -7.14
N ASN A 60 -6.80 -4.10 -6.01
CA ASN A 60 -6.58 -2.89 -5.24
C ASN A 60 -6.20 -3.28 -3.82
N ALA A 61 -5.08 -2.79 -3.32
CA ALA A 61 -4.52 -3.20 -2.03
C ALA A 61 -3.76 -2.05 -1.36
N GLU A 62 -3.31 -2.29 -0.14
CA GLU A 62 -2.40 -1.42 0.61
C GLU A 62 -2.88 0.03 0.64
N ALA A 63 -4.14 0.22 1.11
CA ALA A 63 -4.77 1.53 1.18
C ALA A 63 -4.54 2.18 2.55
N TYR A 64 -3.90 3.34 2.57
CA TYR A 64 -3.53 4.05 3.79
C TYR A 64 -3.99 5.51 3.76
N TRP A 65 -4.43 6.00 4.91
CA TRP A 65 -4.87 7.36 5.11
C TRP A 65 -3.70 8.34 5.22
N SER A 66 -3.91 9.57 4.74
CA SER A 66 -3.05 10.70 5.12
C SER A 66 -3.18 11.01 6.61
N PHE A 67 -2.17 11.66 7.19
CA PHE A 67 -2.16 12.02 8.62
C PHE A 67 -3.28 13.01 9.02
N ASP A 68 -3.84 13.73 8.04
CA ASP A 68 -4.97 14.65 8.24
C ASP A 68 -6.33 14.06 7.85
N ASP A 69 -6.39 12.75 7.57
CA ASP A 69 -7.58 11.98 7.19
C ASP A 69 -8.33 12.50 5.94
N LYS A 70 -7.65 13.22 5.04
CA LYS A 70 -8.30 13.80 3.85
C LYS A 70 -8.06 13.02 2.57
N GLN A 71 -7.00 12.23 2.53
CA GLN A 71 -6.58 11.49 1.34
C GLN A 71 -6.31 10.03 1.67
N ILE A 72 -6.36 9.19 0.65
CA ILE A 72 -6.01 7.78 0.69
C ILE A 72 -5.02 7.52 -0.44
N ILE A 73 -3.88 6.93 -0.11
CA ILE A 73 -2.94 6.37 -1.06
C ILE A 73 -3.17 4.86 -1.14
N PHE A 74 -3.08 4.26 -2.33
CA PHE A 74 -3.27 2.82 -2.50
C PHE A 74 -2.53 2.31 -3.72
N GLN A 75 -2.21 1.02 -3.73
CA GLN A 75 -1.68 0.37 -4.93
C GLN A 75 -2.80 -0.29 -5.74
N SER A 76 -2.63 -0.29 -7.05
CA SER A 76 -3.55 -0.99 -7.95
C SER A 76 -2.85 -1.55 -9.17
N ASN A 77 -3.30 -2.76 -9.55
CA ASN A 77 -3.03 -3.41 -10.82
C ASN A 77 -4.36 -3.54 -11.57
N ASN A 78 -4.70 -2.53 -12.36
CA ASN A 78 -5.96 -2.49 -13.08
C ASN A 78 -5.70 -2.36 -14.60
N LYS A 79 -5.94 -3.43 -15.34
CA LYS A 79 -5.76 -3.47 -16.79
C LYS A 79 -6.64 -2.45 -17.53
N ASN A 80 -7.83 -2.12 -16.97
CA ASN A 80 -8.70 -1.09 -17.55
C ASN A 80 -8.10 0.32 -17.40
N TRP A 81 -7.15 0.50 -16.50
CA TRP A 81 -6.38 1.74 -16.31
C TRP A 81 -5.05 1.72 -17.09
N GLY A 82 -4.79 0.66 -17.87
CA GLY A 82 -3.56 0.49 -18.63
C GLY A 82 -2.37 -0.01 -17.81
N MET A 83 -2.62 -0.57 -16.60
CA MET A 83 -1.56 -1.05 -15.73
C MET A 83 -1.25 -2.53 -15.99
N GLU A 84 0.02 -2.84 -16.14
CA GLU A 84 0.54 -4.22 -16.25
C GLU A 84 0.99 -4.78 -14.90
N CYS A 85 1.34 -3.93 -13.96
CA CYS A 85 1.60 -4.26 -12.56
C CYS A 85 1.24 -3.13 -11.61
N ASP A 86 1.41 -3.38 -10.31
CA ASP A 86 1.02 -2.45 -9.27
C ASP A 86 1.71 -1.11 -9.41
N GLN A 87 0.91 -0.04 -9.35
CA GLN A 87 1.33 1.35 -9.29
C GLN A 87 0.61 2.05 -8.14
N MET A 88 1.12 3.20 -7.69
CA MET A 88 0.53 3.98 -6.61
C MET A 88 -0.45 5.02 -7.14
N PHE A 89 -1.59 5.10 -6.48
CA PHE A 89 -2.68 6.01 -6.80
C PHE A 89 -3.12 6.80 -5.58
N LEU A 90 -3.70 7.97 -5.84
CA LEU A 90 -4.21 8.90 -4.83
C LEU A 90 -5.70 9.14 -5.02
N MET A 91 -6.43 9.26 -3.92
CA MET A 91 -7.82 9.73 -3.90
C MET A 91 -8.08 10.64 -2.70
N ASN A 92 -9.03 11.55 -2.84
CA ASN A 92 -9.55 12.27 -1.69
C ASN A 92 -10.64 11.43 -1.00
N VAL A 93 -10.77 11.60 0.28
CA VAL A 93 -11.83 10.95 1.06
C VAL A 93 -13.19 11.35 0.51
N GLY A 94 -13.98 10.36 0.18
CA GLY A 94 -15.29 10.54 -0.44
C GLY A 94 -15.31 10.46 -1.96
N ASP A 95 -14.16 10.36 -2.64
CA ASP A 95 -14.12 10.05 -4.07
C ASP A 95 -14.54 8.60 -4.34
N THR A 96 -14.98 8.34 -5.57
CA THR A 96 -15.25 7.01 -6.09
C THR A 96 -14.83 6.95 -7.55
N PHE A 97 -14.17 5.87 -7.94
CA PHE A 97 -13.60 5.70 -9.30
C PHE A 97 -14.28 4.55 -10.05
N LYS A 98 -15.59 4.69 -10.27
CA LYS A 98 -16.37 3.72 -11.05
C LYS A 98 -16.11 3.86 -12.56
N ASP A 99 -16.09 5.10 -13.05
CA ASP A 99 -16.02 5.41 -14.47
C ASP A 99 -14.83 6.35 -14.81
N SER A 100 -13.86 6.45 -13.91
CA SER A 100 -12.65 7.29 -14.07
C SER A 100 -11.43 6.60 -13.47
N ILE A 101 -10.25 7.07 -13.85
CA ILE A 101 -8.96 6.61 -13.32
C ILE A 101 -8.51 7.60 -12.24
N PRO A 102 -8.14 7.13 -11.03
CA PRO A 102 -7.54 8.00 -10.03
C PRO A 102 -6.17 8.51 -10.50
N PRO A 103 -5.68 9.65 -9.99
CA PRO A 103 -4.33 10.11 -10.24
C PRO A 103 -3.29 9.05 -9.85
N MET A 104 -2.46 8.62 -10.82
CA MET A 104 -1.28 7.82 -10.54
C MET A 104 -0.17 8.73 -10.04
N ILE A 105 0.44 8.37 -8.92
CA ILE A 105 1.48 9.17 -8.25
C ILE A 105 2.84 8.45 -8.21
N SER A 106 2.98 7.27 -8.80
CA SER A 106 4.25 6.59 -9.02
C SER A 106 4.76 6.78 -10.45
N THR A 107 5.97 6.32 -10.73
CA THR A 107 6.65 6.54 -12.00
C THR A 107 5.98 5.86 -13.21
N GLY A 108 5.10 4.90 -12.99
CA GLY A 108 4.58 4.02 -14.05
C GLY A 108 5.59 2.98 -14.54
N LEU A 109 6.78 2.91 -13.93
CA LEU A 109 7.87 2.00 -14.29
C LEU A 109 8.08 0.94 -13.21
N GLY A 110 8.45 -0.28 -13.65
CA GLY A 110 8.65 -1.41 -12.76
C GLY A 110 7.38 -1.74 -11.97
N ARG A 111 7.54 -2.36 -10.82
CA ARG A 111 6.49 -2.68 -9.85
C ARG A 111 6.65 -1.83 -8.60
N THR A 112 5.55 -1.37 -8.02
CA THR A 112 5.54 -0.65 -6.75
C THR A 112 4.80 -1.44 -5.68
N THR A 113 5.05 -1.12 -4.40
CA THR A 113 4.32 -1.72 -3.27
C THR A 113 4.32 -0.80 -2.05
N CYS A 114 3.29 -0.94 -1.19
CA CYS A 114 3.24 -0.42 0.17
C CYS A 114 3.64 1.06 0.30
N ALA A 115 2.80 1.96 -0.22
CA ALA A 115 3.02 3.39 -0.02
C ALA A 115 2.44 3.86 1.33
N TYR A 116 3.12 4.78 2.01
CA TYR A 116 2.65 5.38 3.25
C TYR A 116 2.94 6.88 3.30
N PHE A 117 1.95 7.69 3.69
CA PHE A 117 2.15 9.14 3.78
C PHE A 117 3.24 9.53 4.77
N LEU A 118 3.92 10.62 4.46
CA LEU A 118 4.74 11.34 5.43
C LEU A 118 3.88 12.37 6.21
N PRO A 119 4.31 12.80 7.40
CA PRO A 119 3.51 13.70 8.24
C PRO A 119 3.17 15.06 7.64
N ASP A 120 3.86 15.46 6.59
CA ASP A 120 3.59 16.69 5.85
C ASP A 120 2.33 16.62 4.97
N ASN A 121 1.74 15.43 4.78
CA ASN A 121 0.63 15.14 3.88
C ASN A 121 0.86 15.60 2.43
N LYS A 122 2.12 15.76 2.02
CA LYS A 122 2.54 16.21 0.68
C LYS A 122 3.51 15.26 0.02
N SER A 123 4.06 14.35 0.80
CA SER A 123 4.99 13.34 0.35
C SER A 123 4.65 11.97 0.94
N TYR A 124 5.20 10.92 0.37
CA TYR A 124 4.99 9.55 0.77
C TYR A 124 6.23 8.70 0.54
N VAL A 125 6.38 7.62 1.33
CA VAL A 125 7.37 6.55 1.08
C VAL A 125 6.71 5.40 0.33
N TYR A 126 7.47 4.70 -0.52
CA TYR A 126 6.99 3.49 -1.19
C TYR A 126 8.15 2.62 -1.67
N GLY A 127 7.90 1.32 -1.84
CA GLY A 127 8.83 0.39 -2.47
C GLY A 127 8.67 0.38 -3.98
N SER A 128 9.79 0.32 -4.75
CA SER A 128 9.76 0.26 -6.20
C SER A 128 10.94 -0.48 -6.80
N THR A 129 10.70 -1.22 -7.89
CA THR A 129 11.72 -1.93 -8.65
C THR A 129 12.22 -1.15 -9.88
N HIS A 130 11.80 0.09 -10.10
CA HIS A 130 12.02 0.85 -11.34
C HIS A 130 13.49 1.07 -11.69
N LEU A 131 14.40 1.04 -10.72
CA LEU A 131 15.86 1.11 -10.98
C LEU A 131 16.42 -0.21 -11.51
N GLY A 132 15.80 -1.34 -11.21
CA GLY A 132 16.16 -2.66 -11.76
C GLY A 132 15.65 -2.90 -13.18
N GLY A 133 14.66 -2.13 -13.64
CA GLY A 133 14.10 -2.22 -14.98
C GLY A 133 12.80 -1.42 -15.13
N LYS A 134 12.50 -1.02 -16.37
CA LYS A 134 11.26 -0.27 -16.67
C LYS A 134 10.05 -1.16 -16.80
N GLU A 135 10.26 -2.40 -17.21
CA GLU A 135 9.21 -3.39 -17.45
C GLU A 135 8.66 -3.92 -16.12
N CYS A 136 7.43 -4.41 -16.16
CA CYS A 136 6.83 -5.12 -15.04
C CYS A 136 7.58 -6.45 -14.80
N PRO A 137 8.23 -6.67 -13.65
CA PRO A 137 8.92 -7.91 -13.40
C PRO A 137 7.93 -9.09 -13.31
N PRO A 138 8.31 -10.31 -13.76
CA PRO A 138 7.46 -11.49 -13.67
C PRO A 138 7.05 -11.77 -12.22
N ALA A 139 5.76 -11.98 -11.96
CA ALA A 139 5.24 -12.29 -10.64
C ALA A 139 4.60 -13.69 -10.63
N PRO A 140 5.38 -14.75 -10.37
CA PRO A 140 4.78 -16.08 -10.18
C PRO A 140 3.92 -16.05 -8.93
N LEU A 141 2.64 -16.42 -9.07
CA LEU A 141 1.72 -16.51 -7.93
C LEU A 141 1.75 -17.90 -7.29
N ARG A 142 2.36 -18.88 -7.95
CA ARG A 142 2.45 -20.25 -7.45
C ARG A 142 3.77 -20.91 -7.83
N ARG A 143 4.33 -21.61 -6.86
CA ARG A 143 5.48 -22.52 -7.02
C ARG A 143 5.06 -23.92 -6.58
N GLU A 144 5.04 -24.89 -7.50
CA GLU A 144 4.59 -26.26 -7.22
C GLU A 144 3.18 -26.35 -6.60
N GLY A 145 2.28 -25.46 -7.03
CA GLY A 145 0.90 -25.39 -6.52
C GLY A 145 0.73 -24.55 -5.24
N LYS A 146 1.79 -24.23 -4.53
CA LYS A 146 1.79 -23.37 -3.34
C LYS A 146 1.75 -21.88 -3.73
N TYR A 147 1.03 -21.09 -2.97
CA TYR A 147 0.97 -19.63 -3.15
C TYR A 147 2.27 -18.99 -2.70
N VAL A 148 2.87 -18.16 -3.52
CA VAL A 148 4.15 -17.51 -3.26
C VAL A 148 4.12 -16.04 -3.65
N TRP A 149 4.97 -15.24 -3.01
CA TRP A 149 5.27 -13.86 -3.38
C TRP A 149 6.71 -13.76 -3.88
N PRO A 150 6.96 -13.03 -4.99
CA PRO A 150 8.31 -12.73 -5.42
C PRO A 150 8.93 -11.64 -4.55
N ILE A 151 10.22 -11.85 -4.24
CA ILE A 151 11.09 -10.90 -3.53
C ILE A 151 12.13 -10.45 -4.53
N TYR A 152 11.95 -9.25 -5.11
CA TYR A 152 12.88 -8.74 -6.12
C TYR A 152 14.03 -8.01 -5.44
N ASP A 153 15.27 -8.37 -5.77
CA ASP A 153 16.47 -7.71 -5.27
C ASP A 153 16.57 -6.23 -5.70
N SER A 154 15.72 -5.82 -6.62
CA SER A 154 15.65 -4.45 -7.13
C SER A 154 14.64 -3.56 -6.38
N TYR A 155 13.97 -4.08 -5.36
CA TYR A 155 13.13 -3.23 -4.52
C TYR A 155 13.98 -2.36 -3.62
N ASP A 156 13.82 -1.06 -3.80
CA ASP A 156 14.30 -0.02 -2.89
C ASP A 156 13.15 0.88 -2.41
N ILE A 157 13.39 1.58 -1.31
CA ILE A 157 12.43 2.52 -0.71
C ILE A 157 12.75 3.94 -1.17
N PHE A 158 11.72 4.62 -1.66
CA PHE A 158 11.79 5.99 -2.19
C PHE A 158 10.83 6.91 -1.45
N VAL A 159 11.17 8.20 -1.44
CA VAL A 159 10.23 9.29 -1.12
C VAL A 159 9.84 9.97 -2.43
N ALA A 160 8.54 10.20 -2.60
CA ALA A 160 8.02 11.01 -3.71
C ALA A 160 7.01 12.04 -3.21
N ASP A 161 6.79 13.10 -4.01
CA ASP A 161 5.69 14.03 -3.83
C ASP A 161 4.38 13.46 -4.41
N LEU A 162 3.25 14.13 -4.17
CA LEU A 162 1.94 13.67 -4.64
C LEU A 162 1.74 13.88 -6.16
N GLU A 163 2.67 14.52 -6.84
CA GLU A 163 2.76 14.64 -8.30
C GLU A 163 3.54 13.47 -8.92
N GLY A 164 4.15 12.59 -8.09
CA GLY A 164 4.89 11.42 -8.52
C GLY A 164 6.38 11.66 -8.78
N ASN A 165 6.93 12.81 -8.41
CA ASN A 165 8.35 13.08 -8.53
C ASN A 165 9.10 12.46 -7.37
N ILE A 166 10.08 11.59 -7.66
CA ILE A 166 10.97 11.03 -6.64
C ILE A 166 11.87 12.14 -6.11
N THR A 167 11.81 12.38 -4.80
CA THR A 167 12.59 13.40 -4.11
C THR A 167 13.80 12.81 -3.40
N LYS A 168 13.74 11.52 -3.04
CA LYS A 168 14.83 10.82 -2.35
C LYS A 168 14.74 9.30 -2.53
N GLN A 169 15.89 8.63 -2.63
CA GLN A 169 16.05 7.19 -2.41
C GLN A 169 16.53 6.98 -0.97
N LEU A 170 15.86 6.13 -0.20
CA LEU A 170 16.18 5.89 1.21
C LEU A 170 17.05 4.66 1.43
N THR A 171 16.95 3.65 0.55
CA THR A 171 17.74 2.41 0.59
C THR A 171 18.51 2.22 -0.69
N THR A 172 19.70 1.63 -0.60
CA THR A 172 20.58 1.33 -1.73
C THR A 172 21.36 0.04 -1.51
N GLU A 173 21.12 -0.66 -0.43
CA GLU A 173 21.74 -1.93 -0.14
C GLU A 173 21.21 -3.00 -1.10
N PRO A 174 22.06 -3.91 -1.59
CA PRO A 174 21.60 -5.01 -2.43
C PRO A 174 20.56 -5.89 -1.71
N GLY A 175 19.51 -6.24 -2.40
CA GLY A 175 18.44 -7.10 -1.91
C GLY A 175 17.11 -6.36 -1.79
N TYR A 176 16.12 -7.07 -1.27
CA TYR A 176 14.75 -6.56 -1.11
C TYR A 176 14.68 -5.59 0.07
N ASP A 177 14.27 -4.35 -0.19
CA ASP A 177 13.87 -3.35 0.81
C ASP A 177 12.47 -2.84 0.46
N ALA A 178 11.44 -3.18 1.25
CA ALA A 178 10.05 -2.79 0.97
C ALA A 178 9.18 -2.81 2.24
N GLU A 179 7.85 -2.71 2.06
CA GLU A 179 6.84 -2.75 3.13
C GLU A 179 7.02 -1.64 4.17
N ALA A 180 7.45 -0.46 3.73
CA ALA A 180 7.76 0.66 4.60
C ALA A 180 6.49 1.32 5.17
N THR A 181 6.43 1.49 6.49
CA THR A 181 5.41 2.29 7.19
C THR A 181 6.05 3.32 8.12
N VAL A 182 5.32 4.40 8.39
CA VAL A 182 5.83 5.57 9.12
C VAL A 182 5.27 5.59 10.54
N SER A 183 6.12 5.92 11.51
CA SER A 183 5.73 6.14 12.90
C SER A 183 4.71 7.29 13.00
N PRO A 184 3.68 7.18 13.86
CA PRO A 184 2.75 8.28 14.11
C PRO A 184 3.43 9.58 14.59
N LYS A 185 4.65 9.49 15.14
CA LYS A 185 5.48 10.65 15.49
C LYS A 185 6.17 11.30 14.28
N GLY A 186 6.18 10.62 13.12
CA GLY A 186 6.82 11.10 11.91
C GLY A 186 8.34 11.12 11.95
N ASP A 187 8.96 10.37 12.84
CA ASP A 187 10.40 10.36 13.10
C ASP A 187 11.10 9.11 12.58
N LYS A 188 10.37 7.99 12.43
CA LYS A 188 10.91 6.69 12.05
C LYS A 188 10.08 6.04 10.94
N ILE A 189 10.77 5.20 10.19
CA ILE A 189 10.21 4.25 9.23
C ILE A 189 10.56 2.85 9.71
N VAL A 190 9.61 1.90 9.68
CA VAL A 190 9.89 0.47 9.78
C VAL A 190 9.69 -0.15 8.40
N PHE A 191 10.53 -1.12 8.04
CA PHE A 191 10.51 -1.78 6.73
C PHE A 191 11.06 -3.19 6.81
N THR A 192 10.74 -4.01 5.82
CA THR A 192 11.28 -5.37 5.65
C THR A 192 12.48 -5.34 4.72
N SER A 193 13.57 -6.05 5.08
CA SER A 193 14.82 -6.07 4.32
C SER A 193 15.46 -7.46 4.30
N MET A 194 16.08 -7.80 3.16
CA MET A 194 16.88 -9.00 2.95
C MET A 194 18.40 -8.80 3.20
N ARG A 195 18.85 -7.65 3.69
CA ARG A 195 20.27 -7.29 3.86
C ARG A 195 21.08 -8.23 4.75
N THR A 196 20.42 -9.01 5.61
CA THR A 196 21.06 -10.04 6.47
C THR A 196 20.97 -11.44 5.91
N GLY A 197 20.32 -11.62 4.75
CA GLY A 197 20.11 -12.91 4.11
C GLY A 197 18.80 -13.60 4.51
N ASP A 198 17.98 -12.95 5.34
CA ASP A 198 16.63 -13.33 5.70
C ASP A 198 15.70 -12.10 5.64
N LEU A 199 14.38 -12.32 5.64
CA LEU A 199 13.38 -11.26 5.65
C LEU A 199 13.14 -10.77 7.08
N GLU A 200 13.85 -9.71 7.45
CA GLU A 200 13.84 -9.15 8.78
C GLU A 200 13.31 -7.72 8.82
N LEU A 201 12.79 -7.31 9.96
CA LEU A 201 12.38 -5.93 10.18
C LEU A 201 13.58 -5.05 10.54
N PHE A 202 13.58 -3.88 9.93
CA PHE A 202 14.51 -2.80 10.21
C PHE A 202 13.77 -1.49 10.48
N THR A 203 14.37 -0.62 11.25
CA THR A 203 13.93 0.78 11.37
C THR A 203 15.01 1.72 10.86
N MET A 204 14.60 2.91 10.41
CA MET A 204 15.48 4.02 10.06
C MET A 204 14.82 5.35 10.45
N ASN A 205 15.60 6.41 10.50
CA ASN A 205 15.05 7.77 10.57
C ASN A 205 14.26 8.07 9.29
N ILE A 206 13.37 9.06 9.36
CA ILE A 206 12.55 9.49 8.23
C ILE A 206 13.39 9.95 7.02
N ASP A 207 14.64 10.30 7.27
CA ASP A 207 15.59 10.69 6.22
C ASP A 207 16.47 9.55 5.71
N GLY A 208 16.22 8.29 6.11
CA GLY A 208 16.97 7.11 5.69
C GLY A 208 18.24 6.83 6.51
N THR A 209 18.57 7.66 7.49
CA THR A 209 19.74 7.45 8.37
C THR A 209 19.42 6.54 9.56
N ASP A 210 20.45 6.10 10.30
CA ASP A 210 20.33 5.32 11.55
C ASP A 210 19.54 4.01 11.35
N VAL A 211 19.90 3.24 10.33
CA VAL A 211 19.28 1.94 10.03
C VAL A 211 19.63 0.93 11.13
N LYS A 212 18.62 0.32 11.74
CA LYS A 212 18.75 -0.66 12.83
C LYS A 212 17.92 -1.89 12.57
N GLN A 213 18.51 -3.07 12.76
CA GLN A 213 17.80 -4.33 12.76
C GLN A 213 16.92 -4.47 14.01
N ILE A 214 15.69 -4.96 13.81
CA ILE A 214 14.67 -5.14 14.86
C ILE A 214 14.44 -6.61 15.16
N THR A 215 14.42 -7.46 14.12
CA THR A 215 14.24 -8.91 14.25
C THR A 215 15.45 -9.65 13.70
N ASP A 216 15.69 -10.89 14.20
CA ASP A 216 16.84 -11.72 13.83
C ASP A 216 16.54 -13.22 13.89
N GLN A 217 15.25 -13.60 13.83
CA GLN A 217 14.82 -15.00 13.91
C GLN A 217 14.44 -15.54 12.55
N LEU A 218 14.96 -16.71 12.20
CA LEU A 218 14.68 -17.36 10.92
C LEU A 218 13.19 -17.38 10.57
N GLY A 219 12.85 -16.84 9.41
CA GLY A 219 11.50 -16.75 8.88
C GLY A 219 11.18 -15.36 8.34
N TYR A 220 10.03 -15.23 7.71
CA TYR A 220 9.62 -13.96 7.12
C TYR A 220 8.98 -13.05 8.16
N ASP A 221 9.61 -11.94 8.49
CA ASP A 221 9.07 -10.83 9.27
C ASP A 221 8.70 -9.67 8.35
N GLY A 222 7.42 -9.26 8.35
CA GLY A 222 7.00 -8.20 7.43
C GLY A 222 5.66 -7.56 7.76
N GLY A 223 5.33 -6.49 6.99
CA GLY A 223 4.09 -5.74 7.13
C GLY A 223 3.91 -5.14 8.51
N ALA A 224 4.94 -4.49 9.03
CA ALA A 224 4.97 -3.94 10.37
C ALA A 224 4.31 -2.56 10.46
N PHE A 225 3.61 -2.31 11.58
CA PHE A 225 3.03 -1.01 11.92
C PHE A 225 3.39 -0.61 13.34
N PHE A 226 3.63 0.69 13.53
CA PHE A 226 3.81 1.26 14.86
C PHE A 226 2.50 1.35 15.63
N SER A 227 2.59 1.22 16.96
CA SER A 227 1.49 1.57 17.86
C SER A 227 1.17 3.07 17.80
N PRO A 228 -0.04 3.51 18.21
CA PRO A 228 -0.44 4.92 18.17
C PRO A 228 0.51 5.86 18.94
N ASP A 229 1.19 5.37 19.95
CA ASP A 229 2.20 6.11 20.71
C ASP A 229 3.64 5.94 20.15
N GLY A 230 3.81 5.13 19.10
CA GLY A 230 5.09 4.86 18.46
C GLY A 230 6.08 4.05 19.30
N THR A 231 5.62 3.35 20.36
CA THR A 231 6.51 2.61 21.27
C THR A 231 6.62 1.12 20.95
N LYS A 232 5.68 0.58 20.16
CA LYS A 232 5.62 -0.84 19.78
C LYS A 232 5.49 -1.01 18.29
N LEU A 233 5.83 -2.22 17.83
CA LEU A 233 5.60 -2.71 16.48
C LEU A 233 4.71 -3.95 16.54
N ILE A 234 3.73 -4.04 15.64
CA ILE A 234 2.96 -5.24 15.33
C ILE A 234 3.29 -5.66 13.90
N PHE A 235 3.47 -6.94 13.64
CA PHE A 235 3.84 -7.46 12.33
C PHE A 235 3.38 -8.90 12.15
N ARG A 236 3.37 -9.40 10.91
CA ARG A 236 3.18 -10.81 10.59
C ARG A 236 4.53 -11.50 10.48
N SER A 237 4.57 -12.76 10.89
CA SER A 237 5.79 -13.54 10.89
C SER A 237 5.53 -15.01 10.59
N SER A 238 6.39 -15.63 9.79
CA SER A 238 6.51 -17.07 9.72
C SER A 238 7.67 -17.57 10.60
N ARG A 239 7.53 -18.77 11.15
CA ARG A 239 8.59 -19.41 11.95
C ARG A 239 8.68 -20.88 11.57
N PRO A 240 9.44 -21.25 10.54
CA PRO A 240 9.65 -22.63 10.16
C PRO A 240 10.35 -23.39 11.30
N LYS A 241 9.80 -24.53 11.71
CA LYS A 241 10.21 -25.26 12.92
C LYS A 241 10.91 -26.58 12.61
N THR A 242 10.45 -27.30 11.57
CA THR A 242 11.04 -28.58 11.17
C THR A 242 12.18 -28.39 10.18
N ALA A 243 13.04 -29.38 10.05
CA ALA A 243 14.13 -29.34 9.06
C ALA A 243 13.62 -29.20 7.63
N GLU A 244 12.46 -29.80 7.35
CA GLU A 244 11.78 -29.72 6.05
C GLU A 244 11.25 -28.31 5.78
N GLU A 245 10.56 -27.69 6.73
CA GLU A 245 10.05 -26.32 6.63
C GLU A 245 11.19 -25.30 6.48
N ILE A 246 12.25 -25.45 7.27
CA ILE A 246 13.45 -24.59 7.19
C ILE A 246 14.08 -24.70 5.81
N LYS A 247 14.25 -25.92 5.31
CA LYS A 247 14.81 -26.15 3.99
C LYS A 247 13.94 -25.54 2.89
N GLU A 248 12.63 -25.76 2.95
CA GLU A 248 11.68 -25.19 1.98
C GLU A 248 11.73 -23.66 1.97
N TYR A 249 11.69 -23.03 3.14
CA TYR A 249 11.79 -21.59 3.28
C TYR A 249 13.09 -21.04 2.66
N GLN A 250 14.22 -21.63 3.00
CA GLN A 250 15.52 -21.22 2.48
C GLN A 250 15.67 -21.47 0.98
N ASP A 251 15.08 -22.54 0.45
CA ASP A 251 15.12 -22.82 -0.99
C ASP A 251 14.25 -21.83 -1.77
N LEU A 252 13.08 -21.42 -1.25
CA LEU A 252 12.26 -20.37 -1.82
C LEU A 252 12.99 -19.02 -1.82
N LEU A 253 13.65 -18.64 -0.72
CA LEU A 253 14.44 -17.41 -0.66
C LEU A 253 15.56 -17.36 -1.72
N LYS A 254 16.25 -18.49 -1.97
CA LYS A 254 17.26 -18.57 -3.04
C LYS A 254 16.67 -18.38 -4.43
N GLU A 255 15.40 -18.72 -4.62
CA GLU A 255 14.65 -18.50 -5.86
C GLU A 255 14.03 -17.07 -5.93
N GLY A 256 14.27 -16.22 -4.93
CA GLY A 256 13.64 -14.89 -4.82
C GLY A 256 12.15 -14.96 -4.53
N LEU A 257 11.71 -15.96 -3.76
CA LEU A 257 10.32 -16.23 -3.42
C LEU A 257 10.13 -16.38 -1.91
N VAL A 258 8.92 -16.12 -1.43
CA VAL A 258 8.48 -16.45 -0.08
C VAL A 258 7.05 -16.99 -0.11
N GLN A 259 6.72 -17.88 0.84
CA GLN A 259 5.38 -18.40 1.03
C GLN A 259 4.71 -17.70 2.22
N PRO A 260 3.67 -16.86 2.01
CA PRO A 260 3.04 -16.08 3.08
C PRO A 260 1.83 -16.76 3.71
N THR A 261 1.78 -18.09 3.81
CA THR A 261 0.57 -18.85 4.15
C THR A 261 0.53 -19.41 5.58
N GLU A 262 1.67 -19.49 6.24
CA GLU A 262 1.80 -19.95 7.62
C GLU A 262 2.38 -18.81 8.45
N MET A 263 1.52 -17.84 8.79
CA MET A 263 1.96 -16.60 9.43
C MET A 263 1.13 -16.31 10.67
N GLU A 264 1.82 -15.99 11.74
CA GLU A 264 1.24 -15.51 12.98
C GLU A 264 1.59 -14.03 13.23
N LEU A 265 0.85 -13.39 14.12
CA LEU A 265 1.14 -12.03 14.53
C LEU A 265 2.11 -11.99 15.69
N TYR A 266 3.09 -11.10 15.60
CA TYR A 266 4.09 -10.84 16.62
C TYR A 266 4.12 -9.38 17.00
N ILE A 267 4.42 -9.10 18.25
CA ILE A 267 4.54 -7.75 18.80
C ILE A 267 5.87 -7.60 19.54
N CYS A 268 6.50 -6.45 19.41
CA CYS A 268 7.70 -6.08 20.17
C CYS A 268 7.70 -4.59 20.52
N ASN A 269 8.63 -4.14 21.34
CA ASN A 269 8.94 -2.72 21.46
C ASN A 269 9.57 -2.21 20.14
N ALA A 270 9.51 -0.92 19.89
CA ALA A 270 10.04 -0.31 18.66
C ALA A 270 11.57 -0.46 18.50
N ASP A 271 12.28 -0.87 19.54
CA ASP A 271 13.70 -1.20 19.53
C ASP A 271 13.99 -2.71 19.36
N GLY A 272 12.95 -3.53 19.15
CA GLY A 272 13.03 -4.98 19.01
C GLY A 272 12.97 -5.77 20.33
N SER A 273 13.06 -5.12 21.46
CA SER A 273 12.96 -5.79 22.77
C SER A 273 11.52 -6.29 23.04
N ASP A 274 11.37 -7.23 23.99
CA ASP A 274 10.08 -7.80 24.40
C ASP A 274 9.29 -8.43 23.23
N LEU A 275 10.00 -9.11 22.33
CA LEU A 275 9.40 -9.81 21.19
C LEU A 275 8.59 -11.01 21.69
N ARG A 276 7.30 -11.05 21.30
CA ARG A 276 6.42 -12.18 21.61
C ARG A 276 5.41 -12.45 20.50
N GLN A 277 5.04 -13.70 20.37
CA GLN A 277 3.94 -14.13 19.52
C GLN A 277 2.61 -13.69 20.15
N LEU A 278 1.70 -13.15 19.33
CA LEU A 278 0.40 -12.66 19.76
C LEU A 278 -0.75 -13.61 19.37
N THR A 279 -0.64 -14.28 18.21
CA THR A 279 -1.62 -15.28 17.75
C THR A 279 -0.97 -16.64 17.58
N ASP A 280 -1.77 -17.69 17.73
CA ASP A 280 -1.43 -19.09 17.45
C ASP A 280 -2.66 -19.75 16.82
N LEU A 281 -3.05 -19.24 15.65
CA LEU A 281 -4.29 -19.60 14.96
C LEU A 281 -4.04 -20.55 13.79
N GLY A 282 -2.80 -20.63 13.33
CA GLY A 282 -2.45 -21.31 12.08
C GLY A 282 -2.95 -20.53 10.85
N ASN A 283 -2.68 -21.09 9.68
CA ASN A 283 -3.03 -20.47 8.40
C ASN A 283 -2.37 -19.08 8.19
N ALA A 284 -3.04 -18.16 7.53
CA ALA A 284 -2.51 -16.83 7.23
C ALA A 284 -3.20 -15.75 8.07
N ASN A 285 -2.42 -15.05 8.88
CA ASN A 285 -2.85 -13.89 9.66
C ASN A 285 -2.10 -12.67 9.16
N TRP A 286 -2.81 -11.75 8.45
CA TRP A 286 -2.22 -10.67 7.70
C TRP A 286 -2.70 -9.29 8.14
N SER A 287 -1.96 -8.28 7.69
CA SER A 287 -2.34 -6.87 7.81
C SER A 287 -2.74 -6.46 9.23
N PRO A 288 -1.93 -6.78 10.25
CA PRO A 288 -2.24 -6.35 11.61
C PRO A 288 -2.15 -4.84 11.73
N PHE A 289 -3.10 -4.23 12.43
CA PHE A 289 -3.11 -2.79 12.66
C PHE A 289 -3.58 -2.48 14.08
N PHE A 290 -2.93 -1.54 14.74
CA PHE A 290 -3.35 -1.12 16.07
C PHE A 290 -4.69 -0.39 16.03
N HIS A 291 -5.61 -0.80 16.88
CA HIS A 291 -6.75 0.02 17.21
C HIS A 291 -6.27 1.34 17.86
N PRO A 292 -6.93 2.49 17.62
CA PRO A 292 -6.50 3.79 18.16
C PRO A 292 -6.32 3.84 19.68
N SER A 293 -6.96 2.94 20.43
CA SER A 293 -6.74 2.82 21.88
C SER A 293 -5.35 2.30 22.26
N GLY A 294 -4.58 1.73 21.32
CA GLY A 294 -3.31 1.07 21.59
C GLY A 294 -3.43 -0.25 22.35
N LYS A 295 -4.64 -0.76 22.60
CA LYS A 295 -4.88 -1.98 23.42
C LYS A 295 -5.36 -3.19 22.64
N LYS A 296 -5.69 -3.02 21.37
CA LYS A 296 -6.23 -4.06 20.51
C LYS A 296 -5.55 -4.02 19.15
N ILE A 297 -5.54 -5.18 18.49
CA ILE A 297 -5.08 -5.33 17.10
C ILE A 297 -6.26 -5.77 16.24
N LEU A 298 -6.48 -5.07 15.12
CA LEU A 298 -7.29 -5.56 14.01
C LEU A 298 -6.37 -6.29 13.04
N PHE A 299 -6.86 -7.38 12.45
CA PHE A 299 -6.12 -8.12 11.44
C PHE A 299 -7.05 -8.90 10.52
N SER A 300 -6.54 -9.31 9.38
CA SER A 300 -7.22 -10.16 8.43
C SER A 300 -6.73 -11.60 8.58
N SER A 301 -7.64 -12.57 8.66
CA SER A 301 -7.28 -13.98 8.82
C SER A 301 -8.23 -14.91 8.06
N ASN A 302 -7.67 -16.01 7.58
CA ASN A 302 -8.42 -17.16 7.05
C ASN A 302 -8.50 -18.32 8.06
N PHE A 303 -8.34 -18.05 9.34
CA PHE A 303 -8.30 -19.01 10.46
C PHE A 303 -9.42 -20.05 10.42
N GLU A 304 -10.65 -19.65 10.10
CA GLU A 304 -11.81 -20.57 10.05
C GLU A 304 -12.15 -21.06 8.63
N ALA A 305 -11.32 -20.72 7.63
CA ALA A 305 -11.61 -21.06 6.26
C ALA A 305 -11.18 -22.50 5.90
N GLU A 306 -12.07 -23.27 5.27
CA GLU A 306 -11.79 -24.66 4.86
C GLU A 306 -10.75 -24.76 3.72
N ARG A 307 -10.53 -23.69 2.94
CA ARG A 307 -9.71 -23.71 1.71
C ARG A 307 -8.77 -22.51 1.54
N GLY A 308 -8.29 -21.91 2.62
CA GLY A 308 -7.43 -20.74 2.57
C GLY A 308 -8.15 -19.43 2.27
N PHE A 309 -9.47 -19.43 2.08
CA PHE A 309 -10.36 -18.27 1.98
C PHE A 309 -11.80 -18.70 2.37
N PRO A 310 -12.71 -17.76 2.80
CA PRO A 310 -12.50 -16.32 2.83
C PRO A 310 -11.54 -15.86 3.93
N PHE A 311 -11.05 -14.64 3.78
CA PHE A 311 -10.45 -13.88 4.87
C PHE A 311 -11.52 -13.05 5.55
N ASN A 312 -11.51 -13.04 6.88
CA ASN A 312 -12.38 -12.22 7.72
C ASN A 312 -11.55 -11.24 8.55
N LEU A 313 -12.19 -10.20 9.08
CA LEU A 313 -11.57 -9.26 10.01
C LEU A 313 -11.77 -9.74 11.45
N TYR A 314 -10.69 -9.78 12.18
CA TYR A 314 -10.65 -10.17 13.59
C TYR A 314 -10.08 -9.03 14.44
N MET A 315 -10.42 -9.04 15.72
CA MET A 315 -9.85 -8.12 16.69
C MET A 315 -9.49 -8.87 17.96
N ILE A 316 -8.26 -8.66 18.45
CA ILE A 316 -7.77 -9.26 19.69
C ILE A 316 -7.24 -8.20 20.64
N ASP A 317 -7.22 -8.49 21.94
CA ASP A 317 -6.54 -7.68 22.94
C ASP A 317 -5.03 -7.98 22.91
N ILE A 318 -4.20 -7.01 23.29
CA ILE A 318 -2.75 -7.14 23.30
C ILE A 318 -2.26 -7.85 24.58
N ASP A 319 -3.02 -7.72 25.68
CA ASP A 319 -2.69 -8.27 27.00
C ASP A 319 -3.26 -9.66 27.21
#